data_5d084ce7e7a684ae53b67432f4a4f61b
#
_entry.id   5d084ce7e7a684ae53b67432f4a4f61b
#
_cell.length_a   1.000
_cell.length_b   1.000
_cell.length_c   1.000
_cell.angle_alpha   90.00
_cell.angle_beta   90.00
_cell.angle_gamma   90.00
#
_symmetry.space_group_name_H-M   'P 1'
#
loop_
_entity.id
_entity.type
_entity.pdbx_description
1 polymer ?
#
loop_
_entity_poly.entity_id
_entity_poly.type
_entity_poly.pdbx_seq_one_letter_code
_entity_poly.pdbx_strand_id
1 'polypeptide(L)'
;MTQIWIVRHGEAAASWEKDPDPGLSELGQSQAEQTANALMDIVPMGAQLISSPLRRARETAAAFADKHGDGVRVDPRFSEVRSPVPLSGRKAWLQEFMRQDWSEQSDDLW
;
A
#
# COMPACT_ATOMS: atom_id res chain seq x y z
N MET A 1 1.72 -22.55 12.61
CA MET A 1 2.61 -21.39 12.31
C MET A 1 1.83 -20.40 11.47
N THR A 2 1.87 -19.13 11.81
CA THR A 2 1.22 -18.08 11.02
C THR A 2 2.10 -17.72 9.83
N GLN A 3 1.51 -17.68 8.64
CA GLN A 3 2.16 -17.19 7.44
C GLN A 3 1.56 -15.85 7.04
N ILE A 4 2.40 -14.92 6.63
CA ILE A 4 2.00 -13.59 6.19
C ILE A 4 2.60 -13.33 4.81
N TRP A 5 1.74 -12.92 3.87
CA TRP A 5 2.17 -12.47 2.55
C TRP A 5 2.01 -10.95 2.49
N ILE A 6 3.10 -10.27 2.20
CA ILE A 6 3.11 -8.82 2.07
C ILE A 6 3.17 -8.47 0.59
N VAL A 7 2.22 -7.66 0.15
CA VAL A 7 2.07 -7.30 -1.26
C VAL A 7 2.19 -5.78 -1.40
N ARG A 8 3.08 -5.35 -2.28
CA ARG A 8 3.20 -3.94 -2.63
C ARG A 8 2.10 -3.57 -3.63
N HIS A 9 1.55 -2.36 -3.51
CA HIS A 9 0.59 -1.84 -4.47
C HIS A 9 1.20 -1.68 -5.87
N GLY A 10 0.36 -1.71 -6.90
CA GLY A 10 0.76 -1.43 -8.28
C GLY A 10 1.12 0.03 -8.50
N GLU A 11 1.56 0.35 -9.72
CA GLU A 11 1.93 1.72 -10.07
C GLU A 11 0.77 2.68 -9.85
N ALA A 12 1.05 3.80 -9.20
CA ALA A 12 0.08 4.86 -9.00
C ALA A 12 -0.11 5.70 -10.26
N ALA A 13 -1.34 6.20 -10.46
CA ALA A 13 -1.70 7.01 -11.64
C ALA A 13 -1.05 8.40 -11.64
N ALA A 14 -0.68 8.89 -10.47
CA ALA A 14 -0.01 10.18 -10.31
C ALA A 14 1.04 10.09 -9.21
N SER A 15 2.02 10.99 -9.25
CA SER A 15 2.95 11.09 -8.14
C SER A 15 2.23 11.66 -6.91
N TRP A 16 2.69 11.26 -5.73
CA TRP A 16 2.16 11.79 -4.47
C TRP A 16 2.45 13.29 -4.31
N GLU A 17 3.28 13.89 -5.18
CA GLU A 17 3.48 15.34 -5.26
C GLU A 17 2.29 16.06 -5.89
N LYS A 18 1.53 15.38 -6.74
CA LYS A 18 0.38 15.94 -7.48
C LYS A 18 -0.95 15.55 -6.87
N ASP A 19 -1.04 14.36 -6.31
CA ASP A 19 -2.24 13.83 -5.69
C ASP A 19 -1.85 13.12 -4.38
N PRO A 20 -2.44 13.49 -3.24
CA PRO A 20 -2.11 12.86 -1.96
C PRO A 20 -2.58 11.41 -1.87
N ASP A 21 -3.55 10.98 -2.68
CA ASP A 21 -4.10 9.62 -2.63
C ASP A 21 -4.46 9.12 -4.03
N PRO A 22 -3.46 8.95 -4.92
CA PRO A 22 -3.74 8.49 -6.28
C PRO A 22 -4.16 7.02 -6.30
N GLY A 23 -5.06 6.68 -7.23
CA GLY A 23 -5.38 5.30 -7.55
C GLY A 23 -4.31 4.69 -8.44
N LEU A 24 -4.56 3.47 -8.91
CA LEU A 24 -3.65 2.77 -9.82
C LEU A 24 -3.75 3.33 -11.24
N SER A 25 -2.60 3.38 -11.93
CA SER A 25 -2.53 3.60 -13.37
C SER A 25 -3.04 2.35 -14.12
N GLU A 26 -3.15 2.44 -15.44
CA GLU A 26 -3.46 1.25 -16.25
C GLU A 26 -2.42 0.15 -16.05
N LEU A 27 -1.13 0.52 -16.03
CA LEU A 27 -0.07 -0.43 -15.73
C LEU A 27 -0.22 -0.99 -14.31
N GLY A 28 -0.55 -0.16 -13.35
CA GLY A 28 -0.79 -0.59 -11.96
C GLY A 28 -1.93 -1.58 -11.85
N GLN A 29 -3.02 -1.38 -12.60
CA GLN A 29 -4.12 -2.34 -12.65
C GLN A 29 -3.67 -3.68 -13.21
N SER A 30 -2.88 -3.66 -14.28
CA SER A 30 -2.31 -4.87 -14.86
C SER A 30 -1.39 -5.60 -13.89
N GLN A 31 -0.56 -4.86 -13.18
CA GLN A 31 0.33 -5.41 -12.14
C GLN A 31 -0.47 -6.05 -11.00
N ALA A 32 -1.54 -5.40 -10.56
CA ALA A 32 -2.42 -5.94 -9.53
C ALA A 32 -3.08 -7.24 -9.97
N GLU A 33 -3.55 -7.32 -11.21
CA GLU A 33 -4.14 -8.53 -11.78
C GLU A 33 -3.11 -9.68 -11.86
N GLN A 34 -1.91 -9.40 -12.32
CA GLN A 34 -0.84 -10.40 -12.40
C GLN A 34 -0.47 -10.91 -11.01
N THR A 35 -0.33 -10.01 -10.04
CA THR A 35 -0.05 -10.37 -8.65
C THR A 35 -1.17 -11.22 -8.08
N ALA A 36 -2.42 -10.84 -8.32
CA ALA A 36 -3.58 -11.58 -7.86
C ALA A 36 -3.59 -13.02 -8.41
N ASN A 37 -3.28 -13.19 -9.69
CA ASN A 37 -3.19 -14.51 -10.30
C ASN A 37 -2.09 -15.37 -9.65
N ALA A 38 -0.93 -14.79 -9.39
CA ALA A 38 0.16 -15.50 -8.74
C ALA A 38 -0.19 -15.90 -7.31
N LEU A 39 -0.87 -15.01 -6.56
CA LEU A 39 -1.25 -15.27 -5.19
C LEU A 39 -2.31 -16.36 -5.05
N MET A 40 -3.17 -16.55 -6.05
CA MET A 40 -4.19 -17.59 -6.03
C MET A 40 -3.58 -18.98 -5.88
N ASP A 41 -2.36 -19.19 -6.37
CA ASP A 41 -1.68 -20.49 -6.31
C ASP A 41 -0.95 -20.72 -4.98
N ILE A 42 -0.70 -19.67 -4.20
CA ILE A 42 0.11 -19.75 -2.97
C ILE A 42 -0.67 -19.44 -1.70
N VAL A 43 -1.63 -18.55 -1.75
CA VAL A 43 -2.40 -18.14 -0.56
C VAL A 43 -3.57 -19.08 -0.35
N PRO A 44 -3.66 -19.75 0.82
CA PRO A 44 -4.76 -20.68 1.06
C PRO A 44 -6.11 -19.98 1.15
N MET A 45 -7.16 -20.70 0.83
CA MET A 45 -8.53 -20.25 1.06
C MET A 45 -8.73 -19.99 2.56
N GLY A 46 -9.46 -18.94 2.88
CA GLY A 46 -9.70 -18.54 4.26
C GLY A 46 -8.66 -17.59 4.82
N ALA A 47 -7.61 -17.25 4.05
CA ALA A 47 -6.67 -16.21 4.46
C ALA A 47 -7.38 -14.86 4.60
N GLN A 48 -7.07 -14.13 5.65
CA GLN A 48 -7.61 -12.81 5.86
C GLN A 48 -6.88 -11.78 5.00
N LEU A 49 -7.63 -10.96 4.28
CA LEU A 49 -7.09 -9.89 3.44
C LEU A 49 -7.18 -8.56 4.18
N ILE A 50 -6.06 -7.92 4.35
CA ILE A 50 -5.98 -6.62 5.03
C ILE A 50 -5.29 -5.62 4.10
N SER A 51 -5.84 -4.42 4.00
CA SER A 51 -5.29 -3.36 3.17
C SER A 51 -5.07 -2.09 3.97
N SER A 52 -4.04 -1.36 3.59
CA SER A 52 -3.92 0.06 3.92
C SER A 52 -5.14 0.83 3.42
N PRO A 53 -5.54 1.93 4.06
CA PRO A 53 -6.65 2.76 3.58
C PRO A 53 -6.33 3.56 2.32
N LEU A 54 -5.07 3.62 1.89
CA LEU A 54 -4.71 4.34 0.67
C LEU A 54 -5.37 3.72 -0.55
N ARG A 55 -5.85 4.57 -1.45
CA ARG A 55 -6.59 4.14 -2.63
C ARG A 55 -5.84 3.11 -3.47
N ARG A 56 -4.56 3.36 -3.76
CA ARG A 56 -3.74 2.45 -4.56
C ARG A 56 -3.59 1.07 -3.91
N ALA A 57 -3.51 1.01 -2.58
CA ALA A 57 -3.45 -0.24 -1.86
C ALA A 57 -4.78 -0.99 -1.90
N ARG A 58 -5.89 -0.29 -1.70
CA ARG A 58 -7.23 -0.88 -1.76
C ARG A 58 -7.54 -1.42 -3.15
N GLU A 59 -7.17 -0.70 -4.20
CA GLU A 59 -7.39 -1.15 -5.58
C GLU A 59 -6.54 -2.39 -5.91
N THR A 60 -5.29 -2.44 -5.41
CA THR A 60 -4.46 -3.64 -5.57
C THR A 60 -5.06 -4.83 -4.83
N ALA A 61 -5.51 -4.64 -3.61
CA ALA A 61 -6.14 -5.70 -2.81
C ALA A 61 -7.45 -6.17 -3.44
N ALA A 62 -8.23 -5.27 -4.03
CA ALA A 62 -9.50 -5.62 -4.67
C ALA A 62 -9.31 -6.61 -5.84
N ALA A 63 -8.24 -6.49 -6.61
CA ALA A 63 -7.94 -7.42 -7.69
C ALA A 63 -7.79 -8.86 -7.17
N PHE A 64 -7.16 -9.04 -6.02
CA PHE A 64 -7.04 -10.35 -5.39
C PHE A 64 -8.35 -10.78 -4.73
N ALA A 65 -9.04 -9.89 -4.05
CA ALA A 65 -10.31 -10.18 -3.37
C ALA A 65 -11.37 -10.69 -4.35
N ASP A 66 -11.44 -10.11 -5.54
CA ASP A 66 -12.37 -10.53 -6.59
C ASP A 66 -12.15 -11.99 -7.02
N LYS A 67 -10.90 -12.44 -7.02
CA LYS A 67 -10.55 -13.82 -7.38
C LYS A 67 -10.65 -14.78 -6.20
N HIS A 68 -10.30 -14.32 -5.02
CA HIS A 68 -10.26 -15.13 -3.79
C HIS A 68 -11.66 -15.35 -3.21
N GLY A 69 -12.57 -14.42 -3.44
CA GLY A 69 -13.95 -14.49 -2.98
C GLY A 69 -14.23 -13.91 -1.61
N ASP A 70 -13.21 -13.43 -0.91
CA ASP A 70 -13.35 -12.80 0.41
C ASP A 70 -13.26 -11.29 0.30
N GLY A 71 -13.85 -10.60 1.28
CA GLY A 71 -13.76 -9.14 1.38
C GLY A 71 -12.40 -8.69 1.90
N VAL A 72 -12.10 -7.41 1.65
CA VAL A 72 -10.88 -6.78 2.16
C VAL A 72 -11.22 -5.99 3.42
N ARG A 73 -10.48 -6.24 4.50
CA ARG A 73 -10.53 -5.40 5.69
C ARG A 73 -9.55 -4.26 5.53
N VAL A 74 -10.03 -3.03 5.66
CA VAL A 74 -9.18 -1.84 5.65
C VAL A 74 -8.76 -1.53 7.08
N ASP A 75 -7.46 -1.40 7.30
CA ASP A 75 -6.93 -1.14 8.63
C ASP A 75 -5.96 0.06 8.57
N PRO A 76 -6.30 1.17 9.26
CA PRO A 76 -5.48 2.39 9.23
C PRO A 76 -4.09 2.20 9.84
N ARG A 77 -3.85 1.14 10.60
CA ARG A 77 -2.52 0.85 11.14
C ARG A 77 -1.51 0.48 10.05
N PHE A 78 -1.98 0.13 8.86
CA PHE A 78 -1.13 -0.16 7.70
C PHE A 78 -0.99 1.03 6.76
N SER A 79 -1.30 2.22 7.23
CA SER A 79 -1.06 3.46 6.47
C SER A 79 0.44 3.75 6.38
N GLU A 80 0.81 4.50 5.34
CA GLU A 80 2.16 5.04 5.27
C GLU A 80 2.38 6.05 6.40
N VAL A 81 3.65 6.27 6.72
CA VAL A 81 4.05 7.30 7.68
C VAL A 81 3.53 8.67 7.20
N ARG A 82 3.06 9.45 8.15
CA ARG A 82 2.58 10.80 7.85
C ARG A 82 3.76 11.72 7.54
N SER A 83 3.57 12.57 6.54
CA SER A 83 4.50 13.65 6.27
C SER A 83 4.13 14.85 7.18
N PRO A 84 5.06 15.33 8.02
CA PRO A 84 4.80 16.51 8.86
C PRO A 84 4.89 17.80 8.07
N VAL A 85 5.22 17.74 6.78
CA VAL A 85 5.39 18.90 5.91
C VAL A 85 4.35 18.89 4.80
N PRO A 86 4.06 20.05 4.16
CA PRO A 86 3.18 20.12 3.00
C PRO A 86 3.66 19.23 1.86
N LEU A 87 2.75 18.90 0.95
CA LEU A 87 3.00 18.02 -0.18
C LEU A 87 4.23 18.45 -0.99
N SER A 88 4.43 19.75 -1.18
CA SER A 88 5.57 20.32 -1.91
C SER A 88 6.93 20.05 -1.25
N GLY A 89 6.95 19.84 0.06
CA GLY A 89 8.17 19.54 0.82
C GLY A 89 8.37 18.06 1.14
N ARG A 90 7.42 17.21 0.79
CA ARG A 90 7.40 15.80 1.21
C ARG A 90 8.62 15.03 0.70
N LYS A 91 9.02 15.26 -0.54
CA LYS A 91 10.14 14.52 -1.14
C LYS A 91 11.43 14.75 -0.37
N ALA A 92 11.76 16.00 -0.08
CA ALA A 92 12.97 16.35 0.67
C ALA A 92 12.89 15.80 2.10
N TRP A 93 11.74 15.94 2.76
CA TRP A 93 11.54 15.39 4.10
C TRP A 93 11.71 13.87 4.10
N LEU A 94 11.13 13.17 3.13
CA LEU A 94 11.21 11.71 3.06
C LEU A 94 12.64 11.23 2.83
N GLN A 95 13.41 11.93 2.01
CA GLN A 95 14.82 11.59 1.80
C GLN A 95 15.62 11.68 3.10
N GLU A 96 15.40 12.71 3.89
CA GLU A 96 16.04 12.87 5.20
C GLU A 96 15.53 11.82 6.19
N PHE A 97 14.22 11.60 6.23
CA PHE A 97 13.60 10.58 7.07
C PHE A 97 14.22 9.20 6.85
N MET A 98 14.45 8.81 5.59
CA MET A 98 14.99 7.49 5.26
C MET A 98 16.47 7.32 5.60
N ARG A 99 17.17 8.39 5.95
CA ARG A 99 18.55 8.34 6.44
C ARG A 99 18.64 8.15 7.94
N GLN A 100 17.54 8.35 8.66
CA GLN A 100 17.50 8.35 10.12
C GLN A 100 17.14 6.97 10.65
N ASP A 101 17.66 6.66 11.82
CA ASP A 101 17.19 5.53 12.61
C ASP A 101 15.89 5.88 13.33
N TRP A 102 15.10 4.88 13.68
CA TRP A 102 13.86 5.09 14.41
C TRP A 102 14.06 5.85 15.73
N SER A 103 15.21 5.65 16.38
CA SER A 103 15.56 6.35 17.61
C SER A 103 15.75 7.86 17.44
N GLU A 104 15.99 8.31 16.22
CA GLU A 104 16.18 9.73 15.89
C GLU A 104 14.87 10.43 15.53
N GLN A 105 13.78 9.67 15.40
CA GLN A 105 12.49 10.22 14.99
C GLN A 105 11.83 10.99 16.14
N SER A 106 11.46 12.22 15.87
CA SER A 106 10.73 13.10 16.81
C SER A 106 9.36 13.51 16.29
N ASP A 107 9.05 13.16 15.03
CA ASP A 107 7.78 13.52 14.40
C ASP A 107 6.67 12.56 14.81
N ASP A 108 5.43 13.08 14.85
CA ASP A 108 4.23 12.23 14.99
C ASP A 108 3.91 11.63 13.62
N LEU A 109 4.21 10.34 13.46
CA LEU A 109 4.12 9.65 12.17
C LEU A 109 2.81 8.88 11.97
N TRP A 110 2.01 8.69 13.04
CA TRP A 110 0.82 7.82 13.00
C TRP A 110 -0.45 8.46 13.52
#